data_91b4bf315fe3891ac75edb29686924a1
#
_entry.id   91b4bf315fe3891ac75edb29686924a1
#
_cell.length_a   1.000
_cell.length_b   1.000
_cell.length_c   1.000
_cell.angle_alpha   90.00
_cell.angle_beta   90.00
_cell.angle_gamma   90.00
#
_symmetry.space_group_name_H-M   'P 1'
#
loop_
_entity.id
_entity.type
_entity.pdbx_description
1 polymer ?
#
loop_
_entity_poly.entity_id
_entity_poly.type
_entity_poly.pdbx_seq_one_letter_code
_entity_poly.pdbx_strand_id
1 'polypeptide(L)'
;MSGGVDSSVAAALLVEQGHEVVGATLKLWGGPSDSGCCSVGDVDGARRVAQQLGIAHHVFNLSEEFDRHVVAPYVEAHVQGRTPNPCIECNRSIKFDRLLARSDRLGFDRLATGHHARVSAGRTHRLRRGADVDKDQSYVLSMLGQRELGRVLFPVGEMTKSDVRAHAVALGLRTAAKPDSQDVCFIGSVEGRQGFLAGKLDFHAAVVTNGRGETVGTVDAVELVTVGQRRGMGHGSDGARRYVTAVDVPGRRVTVGSAAEAVTSAVTLPETTLTWVDKPLGDGDRAVAQVSAHGRPAPCAVRRSAHALVVQFDVPQRPVAPGQTIALYDVADPDSVVGAGIAA
;
A
#
# COMPACT_ATOMS: atom_id res chain seq x y z
N MET A 1 7.17 -12.88 10.54
CA MET A 1 5.89 -13.59 10.80
C MET A 1 4.97 -12.59 11.49
N SER A 2 3.77 -12.35 10.94
CA SER A 2 2.83 -11.32 11.44
C SER A 2 1.71 -11.92 12.32
N GLY A 3 1.78 -13.21 12.63
CA GLY A 3 0.68 -13.92 13.28
C GLY A 3 -0.54 -14.18 12.37
N GLY A 4 -0.46 -13.87 11.09
CA GLY A 4 -1.47 -14.17 10.08
C GLY A 4 -1.18 -15.48 9.33
N VAL A 5 -2.19 -16.02 8.63
CA VAL A 5 -2.10 -17.31 7.91
C VAL A 5 -1.03 -17.28 6.81
N ASP A 6 -0.94 -16.21 6.02
CA ASP A 6 -0.03 -16.12 4.86
C ASP A 6 1.44 -16.20 5.29
N SER A 7 1.83 -15.45 6.32
CA SER A 7 3.20 -15.48 6.83
C SER A 7 3.55 -16.80 7.51
N SER A 8 2.56 -17.47 8.09
CA SER A 8 2.73 -18.79 8.71
C SER A 8 2.97 -19.86 7.66
N VAL A 9 2.16 -19.88 6.60
CA VAL A 9 2.32 -20.80 5.47
C VAL A 9 3.60 -20.50 4.68
N ALA A 10 3.95 -19.23 4.49
CA ALA A 10 5.22 -18.87 3.85
C ALA A 10 6.43 -19.47 4.59
N ALA A 11 6.43 -19.43 5.93
CA ALA A 11 7.48 -20.03 6.74
C ALA A 11 7.47 -21.58 6.61
N ALA A 12 6.30 -22.19 6.65
CA ALA A 12 6.14 -23.66 6.52
C ALA A 12 6.66 -24.16 5.17
N LEU A 13 6.27 -23.51 4.07
CA LEU A 13 6.73 -23.85 2.72
C LEU A 13 8.26 -23.81 2.58
N LEU A 14 8.91 -22.83 3.18
CA LEU A 14 10.36 -22.74 3.16
C LEU A 14 11.04 -23.85 3.96
N VAL A 15 10.47 -24.24 5.10
CA VAL A 15 10.94 -25.41 5.88
C VAL A 15 10.77 -26.69 5.08
N GLU A 16 9.61 -26.89 4.44
CA GLU A 16 9.34 -28.04 3.58
C GLU A 16 10.30 -28.14 2.38
N GLN A 17 10.74 -26.98 1.86
CA GLN A 17 11.73 -26.87 0.79
C GLN A 17 13.17 -27.10 1.26
N GLY A 18 13.39 -27.31 2.58
CA GLY A 18 14.69 -27.61 3.16
C GLY A 18 15.56 -26.38 3.43
N HIS A 19 14.98 -25.17 3.45
CA HIS A 19 15.71 -23.96 3.84
C HIS A 19 15.94 -23.92 5.36
N GLU A 20 17.05 -23.33 5.78
CA GLU A 20 17.25 -22.91 7.16
C GLU A 20 16.43 -21.63 7.40
N VAL A 21 15.38 -21.72 8.21
CA VAL A 21 14.41 -20.66 8.41
C VAL A 21 14.48 -20.10 9.82
N VAL A 22 14.51 -18.77 9.92
CA VAL A 22 14.36 -18.05 11.18
C VAL A 22 13.15 -17.13 11.08
N GLY A 23 12.20 -17.28 11.99
CA GLY A 23 11.01 -16.44 12.07
C GLY A 23 11.33 -15.06 12.65
N ALA A 24 10.80 -14.00 12.03
CA ALA A 24 10.94 -12.64 12.53
C ALA A 24 9.56 -11.97 12.63
N THR A 25 9.25 -11.38 13.79
CA THR A 25 8.08 -10.51 13.98
C THR A 25 8.57 -9.09 14.23
N LEU A 26 7.93 -8.12 13.56
CA LEU A 26 8.23 -6.70 13.75
C LEU A 26 7.20 -6.12 14.72
N LYS A 27 7.67 -5.53 15.82
CA LYS A 27 6.86 -4.66 16.66
C LYS A 27 6.93 -3.26 16.05
N LEU A 28 5.86 -2.84 15.38
CA LEU A 28 5.79 -1.57 14.63
C LEU A 28 5.05 -0.48 15.39
N TRP A 29 4.15 -0.85 16.31
CA TRP A 29 3.29 0.09 17.01
C TRP A 29 3.24 -0.27 18.49
N GLY A 30 3.14 0.72 19.35
CA GLY A 30 3.07 0.56 20.82
C GLY A 30 2.03 1.49 21.45
N GLY A 31 0.99 1.90 20.68
CA GLY A 31 -0.09 2.78 21.15
C GLY A 31 -1.05 2.08 22.09
N PRO A 32 -1.95 2.83 22.77
CA PRO A 32 -2.93 2.30 23.73
C PRO A 32 -3.91 1.29 23.11
N SER A 33 -4.17 1.39 21.80
CA SER A 33 -4.90 0.39 21.04
C SER A 33 -3.88 -0.62 20.50
N ASP A 34 -3.62 -1.69 21.20
CA ASP A 34 -2.78 -2.84 20.78
C ASP A 34 -3.55 -3.67 19.72
N SER A 35 -4.18 -2.96 18.77
CA SER A 35 -4.96 -3.51 17.66
C SER A 35 -4.16 -3.40 16.37
N GLY A 36 -4.00 -4.50 15.67
CA GLY A 36 -3.27 -4.57 14.39
C GLY A 36 -2.28 -5.72 14.35
N CYS A 37 -1.51 -5.84 13.28
CA CYS A 37 -0.59 -6.96 13.03
C CYS A 37 0.62 -7.05 13.99
N CYS A 38 0.61 -6.30 15.09
CA CYS A 38 1.68 -6.23 16.09
C CYS A 38 1.16 -6.37 17.53
N SER A 39 -0.08 -6.83 17.71
CA SER A 39 -0.64 -7.10 19.04
C SER A 39 0.17 -8.18 19.77
N VAL A 40 0.13 -8.17 21.10
CA VAL A 40 0.77 -9.23 21.93
C VAL A 40 0.25 -10.61 21.46
N GLY A 41 -1.05 -10.72 21.16
CA GLY A 41 -1.65 -11.94 20.66
C GLY A 41 -1.10 -12.40 19.29
N ASP A 42 -0.73 -11.46 18.41
CA ASP A 42 -0.12 -11.77 17.10
C ASP A 42 1.33 -12.24 17.26
N VAL A 43 2.09 -11.60 18.14
CA VAL A 43 3.46 -12.02 18.46
C VAL A 43 3.46 -13.43 19.07
N ASP A 44 2.55 -13.71 20.00
CA ASP A 44 2.41 -15.03 20.60
C ASP A 44 1.91 -16.07 19.59
N GLY A 45 1.00 -15.69 18.70
CA GLY A 45 0.57 -16.52 17.58
C GLY A 45 1.73 -16.90 16.67
N ALA A 46 2.56 -15.92 16.28
CA ALA A 46 3.74 -16.15 15.45
C ALA A 46 4.77 -17.04 16.15
N ARG A 47 5.01 -16.84 17.46
CA ARG A 47 5.92 -17.65 18.27
C ARG A 47 5.49 -19.11 18.33
N ARG A 48 4.17 -19.36 18.51
CA ARG A 48 3.63 -20.73 18.56
C ARG A 48 3.74 -21.44 17.21
N VAL A 49 3.51 -20.72 16.10
CA VAL A 49 3.74 -21.29 14.77
C VAL A 49 5.21 -21.62 14.56
N ALA A 50 6.13 -20.72 14.93
CA ALA A 50 7.56 -20.98 14.84
C ALA A 50 7.97 -22.21 15.67
N GLN A 51 7.45 -22.37 16.90
CA GLN A 51 7.67 -23.53 17.73
C GLN A 51 7.13 -24.83 17.08
N GLN A 52 5.95 -24.78 16.46
CA GLN A 52 5.36 -25.91 15.75
C GLN A 52 6.21 -26.31 14.54
N LEU A 53 6.79 -25.35 13.83
CA LEU A 53 7.68 -25.57 12.69
C LEU A 53 9.12 -25.93 13.09
N GLY A 54 9.46 -25.90 14.38
CA GLY A 54 10.81 -26.18 14.88
C GLY A 54 11.85 -25.12 14.52
N ILE A 55 11.42 -23.88 14.26
CA ILE A 55 12.30 -22.76 13.86
C ILE A 55 12.52 -21.76 14.99
N ALA A 56 13.69 -21.11 15.03
CA ALA A 56 13.95 -19.97 15.92
C ALA A 56 13.03 -18.79 15.56
N HIS A 57 12.67 -17.98 16.56
CA HIS A 57 11.81 -16.80 16.36
C HIS A 57 12.32 -15.59 17.13
N HIS A 58 12.46 -14.48 16.44
CA HIS A 58 12.91 -13.21 17.01
C HIS A 58 11.83 -12.12 16.85
N VAL A 59 11.79 -11.21 17.82
CA VAL A 59 10.94 -10.01 17.76
C VAL A 59 11.85 -8.79 17.67
N PHE A 60 11.68 -8.00 16.62
CA PHE A 60 12.41 -6.76 16.42
C PHE A 60 11.51 -5.57 16.71
N ASN A 61 11.94 -4.72 17.65
CA ASN A 61 11.26 -3.46 17.88
C ASN A 61 11.73 -2.43 16.83
N LEU A 62 10.83 -2.01 15.96
CA LEU A 62 11.02 -1.00 14.93
C LEU A 62 9.97 0.12 15.08
N SER A 63 9.45 0.35 16.31
CA SER A 63 8.37 1.32 16.52
C SER A 63 8.82 2.77 16.26
N GLU A 64 10.05 3.12 16.60
CA GLU A 64 10.61 4.45 16.33
C GLU A 64 10.82 4.69 14.82
N GLU A 65 11.37 3.69 14.13
CA GLU A 65 11.54 3.75 12.67
C GLU A 65 10.20 3.79 11.96
N PHE A 66 9.21 3.04 12.46
CA PHE A 66 7.87 3.05 11.90
C PHE A 66 7.18 4.41 12.10
N ASP A 67 7.28 4.99 13.28
CA ASP A 67 6.74 6.33 13.54
C ASP A 67 7.40 7.36 12.60
N ARG A 68 8.73 7.37 12.53
CA ARG A 68 9.50 8.32 11.72
C ARG A 68 9.24 8.20 10.21
N HIS A 69 9.13 6.98 9.69
CA HIS A 69 9.08 6.75 8.24
C HIS A 69 7.68 6.47 7.68
N VAL A 70 6.71 6.14 8.54
CA VAL A 70 5.35 5.81 8.10
C VAL A 70 4.32 6.73 8.75
N VAL A 71 4.29 6.80 10.09
CA VAL A 71 3.22 7.52 10.80
C VAL A 71 3.37 9.03 10.67
N ALA A 72 4.54 9.58 10.97
CA ALA A 72 4.76 11.02 10.89
C ALA A 72 4.58 11.57 9.46
N PRO A 73 5.14 10.95 8.40
CA PRO A 73 4.85 11.36 7.02
C PRO A 73 3.37 11.21 6.62
N TYR A 74 2.69 10.20 7.15
CA TYR A 74 1.26 10.01 6.91
C TYR A 74 0.43 11.16 7.50
N VAL A 75 0.72 11.57 8.73
CA VAL A 75 0.07 12.71 9.40
C VAL A 75 0.37 14.02 8.64
N GLU A 76 1.64 14.27 8.34
CA GLU A 76 2.08 15.47 7.61
C GLU A 76 1.42 15.58 6.24
N ALA A 77 1.26 14.48 5.51
CA ALA A 77 0.59 14.48 4.23
C ALA A 77 -0.88 14.94 4.34
N HIS A 78 -1.58 14.56 5.42
CA HIS A 78 -2.97 15.01 5.64
C HIS A 78 -3.06 16.50 5.94
N VAL A 79 -2.09 17.08 6.66
CA VAL A 79 -1.97 18.54 6.86
C VAL A 79 -1.81 19.25 5.52
N GLN A 80 -1.15 18.62 4.55
CA GLN A 80 -0.95 19.15 3.20
C GLN A 80 -2.08 18.83 2.21
N GLY A 81 -3.18 18.19 2.65
CA GLY A 81 -4.28 17.78 1.77
C GLY A 81 -3.93 16.60 0.85
N ARG A 82 -2.88 15.85 1.16
CA ARG A 82 -2.43 14.68 0.41
C ARG A 82 -2.98 13.40 1.03
N THR A 83 -3.16 12.37 0.21
CA THR A 83 -3.71 11.07 0.68
C THR A 83 -2.72 9.95 0.36
N PRO A 84 -1.65 9.75 1.17
CA PRO A 84 -0.65 8.72 0.93
C PRO A 84 -1.20 7.33 1.26
N ASN A 85 -0.54 6.30 0.71
CA ASN A 85 -0.78 4.92 1.10
C ASN A 85 0.30 4.46 2.10
N PRO A 86 -0.03 4.37 3.41
CA PRO A 86 0.96 4.03 4.43
C PRO A 86 1.45 2.57 4.33
N CYS A 87 0.69 1.67 3.71
CA CYS A 87 1.10 0.28 3.51
C CYS A 87 2.26 0.17 2.51
N ILE A 88 2.25 1.00 1.45
CA ILE A 88 3.37 1.08 0.50
C ILE A 88 4.61 1.57 1.21
N GLU A 89 4.49 2.63 2.00
CA GLU A 89 5.61 3.21 2.74
C GLU A 89 6.17 2.24 3.78
N CYS A 90 5.30 1.51 4.49
CA CYS A 90 5.70 0.46 5.42
C CYS A 90 6.48 -0.66 4.70
N ASN A 91 6.02 -1.11 3.54
CA ASN A 91 6.74 -2.11 2.76
C ASN A 91 8.10 -1.55 2.32
N ARG A 92 8.14 -0.36 1.71
CA ARG A 92 9.37 0.27 1.21
C ARG A 92 10.38 0.50 2.33
N SER A 93 10.02 1.26 3.37
CA SER A 93 10.97 1.79 4.34
C SER A 93 11.23 0.87 5.52
N ILE A 94 10.24 0.05 5.93
CA ILE A 94 10.39 -0.79 7.12
C ILE A 94 10.72 -2.23 6.75
N LYS A 95 9.88 -2.89 5.94
CA LYS A 95 10.07 -4.32 5.65
C LYS A 95 11.24 -4.56 4.69
N PHE A 96 11.32 -3.80 3.59
CA PHE A 96 12.28 -4.07 2.52
C PHE A 96 13.48 -3.10 2.49
N ASP A 97 13.57 -2.17 3.45
CA ASP A 97 14.80 -1.43 3.72
C ASP A 97 15.37 -1.82 5.11
N ARG A 98 14.72 -1.44 6.21
CA ARG A 98 15.27 -1.62 7.57
C ARG A 98 15.42 -3.08 7.97
N LEU A 99 14.39 -3.92 7.75
CA LEU A 99 14.48 -5.33 8.08
C LEU A 99 15.44 -6.06 7.14
N LEU A 100 15.46 -5.73 5.84
CA LEU A 100 16.40 -6.32 4.89
C LEU A 100 17.84 -5.98 5.27
N ALA A 101 18.15 -4.71 5.57
CA ALA A 101 19.47 -4.31 6.03
C ALA A 101 19.88 -5.00 7.37
N ARG A 102 18.90 -5.32 8.21
CA ARG A 102 19.16 -6.07 9.43
C ARG A 102 19.42 -7.56 9.14
N SER A 103 18.67 -8.15 8.20
CA SER A 103 18.89 -9.52 7.76
C SER A 103 20.29 -9.69 7.12
N ASP A 104 20.74 -8.71 6.35
CA ASP A 104 22.09 -8.68 5.76
C ASP A 104 23.17 -8.72 6.84
N ARG A 105 23.02 -7.89 7.90
CA ARG A 105 23.97 -7.86 9.03
C ARG A 105 23.99 -9.14 9.87
N LEU A 106 22.88 -9.89 9.85
CA LEU A 106 22.77 -11.17 10.54
C LEU A 106 23.19 -12.36 9.65
N GLY A 107 23.59 -12.12 8.39
CA GLY A 107 24.09 -13.13 7.48
C GLY A 107 23.00 -13.94 6.77
N PHE A 108 21.75 -13.45 6.71
CA PHE A 108 20.69 -14.14 5.98
C PHE A 108 20.75 -13.84 4.48
N ASP A 109 20.59 -14.87 3.65
CA ASP A 109 20.61 -14.74 2.19
C ASP A 109 19.34 -14.12 1.64
N ARG A 110 18.18 -14.37 2.25
CA ARG A 110 16.86 -13.98 1.75
C ARG A 110 15.96 -13.49 2.88
N LEU A 111 15.07 -12.58 2.53
CA LEU A 111 13.94 -12.16 3.35
C LEU A 111 12.65 -12.68 2.73
N ALA A 112 11.91 -13.51 3.44
CA ALA A 112 10.63 -14.04 2.97
C ALA A 112 9.45 -13.37 3.67
N THR A 113 8.37 -13.16 2.93
CA THR A 113 7.11 -12.64 3.49
C THR A 113 5.90 -13.34 2.87
N GLY A 114 4.77 -13.27 3.56
CA GLY A 114 3.49 -13.84 3.08
C GLY A 114 2.72 -12.93 2.12
N HIS A 115 3.40 -12.12 1.29
CA HIS A 115 2.70 -11.32 0.28
C HIS A 115 2.28 -12.18 -0.91
N HIS A 116 1.06 -11.97 -1.37
CA HIS A 116 0.53 -12.53 -2.61
C HIS A 116 1.06 -11.73 -3.81
N ALA A 117 2.31 -11.94 -4.14
CA ALA A 117 3.01 -11.41 -5.31
C ALA A 117 4.09 -12.41 -5.72
N ARG A 118 4.64 -12.26 -6.92
CA ARG A 118 5.65 -13.17 -7.45
C ARG A 118 6.92 -12.40 -7.83
N VAL A 119 8.05 -13.04 -7.70
CA VAL A 119 9.33 -12.54 -8.22
C VAL A 119 9.87 -13.57 -9.18
N SER A 120 10.01 -13.21 -10.45
CA SER A 120 10.70 -14.05 -11.44
C SER A 120 12.16 -13.62 -11.56
N ALA A 121 13.07 -14.62 -11.54
CA ALA A 121 14.50 -14.40 -11.77
C ALA A 121 14.82 -14.52 -13.26
N GLY A 122 15.77 -13.70 -13.74
CA GLY A 122 16.27 -13.69 -15.10
C GLY A 122 17.56 -12.87 -15.14
N ARG A 123 17.79 -12.12 -16.22
CA ARG A 123 18.87 -11.10 -16.23
C ARG A 123 18.64 -10.02 -15.18
N THR A 124 17.36 -9.69 -14.96
CA THR A 124 16.85 -8.82 -13.90
C THR A 124 15.72 -9.52 -13.18
N HIS A 125 15.47 -9.15 -11.94
CA HIS A 125 14.33 -9.62 -11.18
C HIS A 125 13.09 -8.82 -11.59
N ARG A 126 11.94 -9.50 -11.75
CA ARG A 126 10.67 -8.86 -12.07
C ARG A 126 9.68 -9.09 -10.95
N LEU A 127 9.08 -8.01 -10.46
CA LEU A 127 7.92 -8.09 -9.58
C LEU A 127 6.69 -8.38 -10.44
N ARG A 128 5.92 -9.39 -10.08
CA ARG A 128 4.74 -9.83 -10.82
C ARG A 128 3.52 -9.92 -9.90
N ARG A 129 2.33 -9.83 -10.49
CA ARG A 129 1.07 -10.08 -9.77
C ARG A 129 1.09 -11.46 -9.13
N GLY A 130 0.39 -11.59 -8.00
CA GLY A 130 0.08 -12.88 -7.39
C GLY A 130 -0.81 -13.74 -8.29
N ALA A 131 -0.76 -15.06 -8.12
CA ALA A 131 -1.63 -15.97 -8.85
C ALA A 131 -3.12 -15.76 -8.49
N ASP A 132 -3.41 -15.38 -7.26
CA ASP A 132 -4.75 -14.97 -6.81
C ASP A 132 -4.99 -13.49 -7.15
N VAL A 133 -5.78 -13.23 -8.18
CA VAL A 133 -6.08 -11.87 -8.67
C VAL A 133 -6.78 -11.01 -7.61
N ASP A 134 -7.65 -11.62 -6.78
CA ASP A 134 -8.40 -10.92 -5.75
C ASP A 134 -7.53 -10.59 -4.52
N LYS A 135 -6.39 -11.25 -4.39
CA LYS A 135 -5.42 -11.07 -3.30
C LYS A 135 -4.09 -10.47 -3.76
N ASP A 136 -3.97 -10.11 -5.05
CA ASP A 136 -2.74 -9.53 -5.58
C ASP A 136 -2.25 -8.34 -4.77
N GLN A 137 -1.00 -8.40 -4.35
CA GLN A 137 -0.32 -7.37 -3.57
C GLN A 137 0.85 -6.73 -4.31
N SER A 138 0.99 -6.97 -5.61
CA SER A 138 2.04 -6.35 -6.42
C SER A 138 1.99 -4.82 -6.39
N TYR A 139 0.78 -4.23 -6.30
CA TYR A 139 0.59 -2.79 -6.15
C TYR A 139 1.28 -2.22 -4.91
N VAL A 140 1.12 -2.84 -3.74
CA VAL A 140 1.73 -2.33 -2.50
C VAL A 140 3.23 -2.65 -2.39
N LEU A 141 3.78 -3.40 -3.34
CA LEU A 141 5.18 -3.73 -3.49
C LEU A 141 5.84 -2.99 -4.67
N SER A 142 5.09 -2.23 -5.45
CA SER A 142 5.53 -1.63 -6.72
C SER A 142 6.69 -0.62 -6.58
N MET A 143 7.00 -0.19 -5.36
CA MET A 143 8.13 0.69 -5.04
C MET A 143 9.42 -0.09 -4.68
N LEU A 144 9.48 -1.39 -4.95
CA LEU A 144 10.70 -2.20 -4.76
C LEU A 144 11.55 -2.18 -6.04
N GLY A 145 12.86 -1.99 -5.86
CA GLY A 145 13.84 -2.03 -6.95
C GLY A 145 14.60 -3.36 -7.04
N GLN A 146 15.58 -3.43 -7.93
CA GLN A 146 16.38 -4.64 -8.19
C GLN A 146 17.09 -5.16 -6.94
N ARG A 147 17.59 -4.26 -6.08
CA ARG A 147 18.29 -4.63 -4.85
C ARG A 147 17.38 -5.46 -3.95
N GLU A 148 16.18 -4.96 -3.70
CA GLU A 148 15.20 -5.62 -2.82
C GLU A 148 14.70 -6.91 -3.49
N LEU A 149 14.30 -6.83 -4.77
CA LEU A 149 13.75 -7.98 -5.51
C LEU A 149 14.75 -9.14 -5.62
N GLY A 150 16.06 -8.86 -5.69
CA GLY A 150 17.09 -9.86 -5.65
C GLY A 150 17.27 -10.58 -4.31
N ARG A 151 16.64 -10.08 -3.24
CA ARG A 151 16.82 -10.57 -1.87
C ARG A 151 15.53 -11.07 -1.23
N VAL A 152 14.38 -10.91 -1.89
CA VAL A 152 13.07 -11.27 -1.31
C VAL A 152 12.50 -12.54 -1.90
N LEU A 153 11.69 -13.23 -1.10
CA LEU A 153 10.88 -14.37 -1.50
C LEU A 153 9.42 -14.14 -1.08
N PHE A 154 8.50 -14.53 -1.96
CA PHE A 154 7.06 -14.52 -1.70
C PHE A 154 6.50 -15.94 -1.89
N PRO A 155 6.71 -16.85 -0.91
CA PRO A 155 6.41 -18.28 -1.09
C PRO A 155 4.94 -18.59 -1.41
N VAL A 156 4.01 -17.75 -0.97
CA VAL A 156 2.57 -17.92 -1.23
C VAL A 156 2.11 -17.25 -2.54
N GLY A 157 3.01 -16.62 -3.28
CA GLY A 157 2.67 -15.85 -4.49
C GLY A 157 2.05 -16.65 -5.63
N GLU A 158 2.36 -17.95 -5.72
CA GLU A 158 1.79 -18.86 -6.72
C GLU A 158 0.52 -19.59 -6.22
N MET A 159 0.05 -19.28 -5.01
CA MET A 159 -1.10 -19.93 -4.38
C MET A 159 -2.32 -19.02 -4.37
N THR A 160 -3.51 -19.61 -4.50
CA THR A 160 -4.74 -18.90 -4.15
C THR A 160 -4.89 -18.82 -2.64
N LYS A 161 -5.70 -17.89 -2.15
CA LYS A 161 -5.98 -17.77 -0.71
C LYS A 161 -6.62 -19.02 -0.11
N SER A 162 -7.41 -19.73 -0.91
CA SER A 162 -7.99 -21.03 -0.53
C SER A 162 -6.91 -22.09 -0.35
N ASP A 163 -5.91 -22.14 -1.24
CA ASP A 163 -4.80 -23.09 -1.14
C ASP A 163 -3.94 -22.80 0.10
N VAL A 164 -3.65 -21.51 0.36
CA VAL A 164 -2.93 -21.11 1.58
C VAL A 164 -3.67 -21.57 2.84
N ARG A 165 -4.99 -21.39 2.90
CA ARG A 165 -5.79 -21.84 4.05
C ARG A 165 -5.85 -23.35 4.14
N ALA A 166 -6.01 -24.07 3.01
CA ALA A 166 -5.99 -25.52 2.99
C ALA A 166 -4.64 -26.08 3.48
N HIS A 167 -3.53 -25.48 3.05
CA HIS A 167 -2.19 -25.86 3.51
C HIS A 167 -2.02 -25.61 5.02
N ALA A 168 -2.48 -24.46 5.51
CA ALA A 168 -2.47 -24.17 6.95
C ALA A 168 -3.29 -25.16 7.78
N VAL A 169 -4.45 -25.61 7.26
CA VAL A 169 -5.28 -26.65 7.89
C VAL A 169 -4.55 -27.99 7.90
N ALA A 170 -3.97 -28.41 6.76
CA ALA A 170 -3.23 -29.67 6.66
C ALA A 170 -2.06 -29.76 7.64
N LEU A 171 -1.40 -28.63 7.90
CA LEU A 171 -0.32 -28.53 8.89
C LEU A 171 -0.83 -28.32 10.33
N GLY A 172 -2.14 -28.23 10.55
CA GLY A 172 -2.71 -27.97 11.87
C GLY A 172 -2.34 -26.59 12.44
N LEU A 173 -2.04 -25.61 11.59
CA LEU A 173 -1.67 -24.27 12.04
C LEU A 173 -2.87 -23.52 12.63
N ARG A 174 -2.73 -23.00 13.84
CA ARG A 174 -3.80 -22.25 14.53
C ARG A 174 -4.25 -21.00 13.77
N THR A 175 -3.40 -20.50 12.88
CA THR A 175 -3.68 -19.33 12.04
C THR A 175 -4.61 -19.62 10.86
N ALA A 176 -4.93 -20.91 10.58
CA ALA A 176 -5.74 -21.32 9.42
C ALA A 176 -7.12 -20.62 9.37
N ALA A 177 -7.80 -20.49 10.52
CA ALA A 177 -9.11 -19.86 10.65
C ALA A 177 -9.06 -18.35 10.95
N LYS A 178 -7.85 -17.77 11.08
CA LYS A 178 -7.72 -16.34 11.41
C LYS A 178 -8.20 -15.48 10.24
N PRO A 179 -9.06 -14.44 10.50
CA PRO A 179 -9.45 -13.50 9.47
C PRO A 179 -8.26 -12.76 8.87
N ASP A 180 -8.39 -12.35 7.60
CA ASP A 180 -7.40 -11.47 6.96
C ASP A 180 -7.45 -10.09 7.58
N SER A 181 -6.30 -9.42 7.69
CA SER A 181 -6.25 -8.00 8.04
C SER A 181 -6.87 -7.18 6.91
N GLN A 182 -7.89 -6.39 7.22
CA GLN A 182 -8.65 -5.62 6.23
C GLN A 182 -8.21 -4.16 6.17
N ASP A 183 -7.62 -3.63 7.26
CA ASP A 183 -7.34 -2.21 7.45
C ASP A 183 -5.84 -1.93 7.60
N VAL A 184 -5.52 -0.63 7.56
CA VAL A 184 -4.19 -0.12 7.88
C VAL A 184 -3.84 -0.51 9.32
N CYS A 185 -2.76 -1.24 9.49
CA CYS A 185 -2.44 -1.98 10.74
C CYS A 185 -2.33 -1.11 12.02
N PHE A 186 -2.07 0.18 11.91
CA PHE A 186 -1.97 1.11 13.04
C PHE A 186 -3.20 2.00 13.22
N ILE A 187 -4.21 1.87 12.36
CA ILE A 187 -5.50 2.57 12.46
C ILE A 187 -6.52 1.57 12.99
N GLY A 188 -6.97 1.79 14.23
CA GLY A 188 -7.98 0.94 14.85
C GLY A 188 -9.30 0.93 14.05
N SER A 189 -9.92 -0.23 13.93
CA SER A 189 -11.18 -0.39 13.19
C SER A 189 -12.35 0.38 13.83
N VAL A 190 -12.32 0.61 15.13
CA VAL A 190 -13.34 1.33 15.88
C VAL A 190 -13.21 2.85 15.72
N GLU A 191 -12.01 3.38 15.88
CA GLU A 191 -11.73 4.82 15.81
C GLU A 191 -11.58 5.30 14.36
N GLY A 192 -11.15 4.42 13.48
CA GLY A 192 -10.89 4.72 12.09
C GLY A 192 -9.81 5.79 11.86
N ARG A 193 -9.70 6.26 10.62
CA ARG A 193 -8.74 7.30 10.24
C ARG A 193 -8.93 8.60 11.03
N GLN A 194 -10.18 9.00 11.25
CA GLN A 194 -10.51 10.23 11.98
C GLN A 194 -10.00 10.17 13.42
N GLY A 195 -10.32 9.12 14.17
CA GLY A 195 -9.88 8.98 15.55
C GLY A 195 -8.35 8.90 15.68
N PHE A 196 -7.70 8.20 14.75
CA PHE A 196 -6.23 8.13 14.73
C PHE A 196 -5.58 9.50 14.50
N LEU A 197 -6.11 10.32 13.58
CA LEU A 197 -5.56 11.63 13.25
C LEU A 197 -5.92 12.70 14.28
N ALA A 198 -7.09 12.61 14.94
CA ALA A 198 -7.54 13.57 15.95
C ALA A 198 -6.57 13.75 17.14
N GLY A 199 -5.80 12.70 17.46
CA GLY A 199 -4.75 12.79 18.50
C GLY A 199 -3.40 13.32 18.01
N LYS A 200 -3.26 13.69 16.73
CA LYS A 200 -1.98 13.99 16.08
C LYS A 200 -1.96 15.30 15.30
N LEU A 201 -3.10 15.79 14.90
CA LEU A 201 -3.26 17.09 14.20
C LEU A 201 -4.58 17.73 14.57
N ASP A 202 -4.65 19.05 14.45
CA ASP A 202 -5.87 19.82 14.63
C ASP A 202 -6.73 19.75 13.36
N PHE A 203 -8.03 19.54 13.53
CA PHE A 203 -8.99 19.59 12.43
C PHE A 203 -9.59 20.98 12.26
N HIS A 204 -9.74 21.38 11.01
CA HIS A 204 -10.28 22.67 10.66
C HIS A 204 -11.52 22.53 9.79
N ALA A 205 -12.58 23.26 10.17
CA ALA A 205 -13.76 23.37 9.33
C ALA A 205 -13.43 24.10 8.02
N ALA A 206 -14.06 23.68 6.93
CA ALA A 206 -13.87 24.29 5.62
C ALA A 206 -15.18 24.52 4.89
N VAL A 207 -15.19 25.53 4.03
CA VAL A 207 -16.30 25.82 3.13
C VAL A 207 -16.26 24.88 1.93
N VAL A 208 -17.40 24.31 1.58
CA VAL A 208 -17.56 23.53 0.35
C VAL A 208 -18.15 24.42 -0.73
N THR A 209 -17.45 24.55 -1.85
CA THR A 209 -17.89 25.35 -3.01
C THR A 209 -18.09 24.46 -4.23
N ASN A 210 -18.96 24.88 -5.14
CA ASN A 210 -19.06 24.26 -6.48
C ASN A 210 -18.00 24.85 -7.43
N GLY A 211 -17.96 24.37 -8.68
CA GLY A 211 -17.03 24.87 -9.72
C GLY A 211 -17.22 26.34 -10.10
N ARG A 212 -18.32 26.98 -9.68
CA ARG A 212 -18.59 28.42 -9.87
C ARG A 212 -18.17 29.26 -8.67
N GLY A 213 -17.64 28.65 -7.61
CA GLY A 213 -17.26 29.33 -6.37
C GLY A 213 -18.43 29.59 -5.40
N GLU A 214 -19.63 29.11 -5.71
CA GLU A 214 -20.80 29.26 -4.84
C GLU A 214 -20.70 28.30 -3.65
N THR A 215 -20.96 28.76 -2.44
CA THR A 215 -20.98 27.95 -1.23
C THR A 215 -22.17 26.99 -1.26
N VAL A 216 -21.89 25.70 -1.09
CA VAL A 216 -22.87 24.62 -1.17
C VAL A 216 -22.89 23.73 0.09
N GLY A 217 -22.08 24.06 1.09
CA GLY A 217 -22.03 23.34 2.37
C GLY A 217 -20.74 23.64 3.15
N THR A 218 -20.52 22.84 4.19
CA THR A 218 -19.31 22.86 5.02
C THR A 218 -18.87 21.43 5.36
N VAL A 219 -17.62 21.28 5.75
CA VAL A 219 -17.07 20.06 6.35
C VAL A 219 -16.36 20.42 7.65
N ASP A 220 -16.40 19.53 8.65
CA ASP A 220 -15.82 19.81 9.97
C ASP A 220 -14.29 19.64 10.01
N ALA A 221 -13.73 18.85 9.09
CA ALA A 221 -12.29 18.53 9.03
C ALA A 221 -11.83 18.43 7.58
N VAL A 222 -11.22 19.49 7.07
CA VAL A 222 -10.71 19.54 5.69
C VAL A 222 -9.58 18.53 5.46
N GLU A 223 -8.79 18.23 6.48
CA GLU A 223 -7.67 17.29 6.48
C GLU A 223 -8.12 15.82 6.23
N LEU A 224 -9.40 15.54 6.49
CA LEU A 224 -10.00 14.22 6.25
C LEU A 224 -10.64 14.09 4.85
N VAL A 225 -10.73 15.20 4.11
CA VAL A 225 -11.33 15.18 2.78
C VAL A 225 -10.30 14.73 1.74
N THR A 226 -10.74 13.86 0.84
CA THR A 226 -9.90 13.30 -0.22
C THR A 226 -10.50 13.63 -1.59
N VAL A 227 -9.67 13.99 -2.57
CA VAL A 227 -10.10 14.17 -3.96
C VAL A 227 -10.76 12.89 -4.46
N GLY A 228 -11.90 13.02 -5.13
CA GLY A 228 -12.75 11.90 -5.54
C GLY A 228 -13.75 11.40 -4.48
N GLN A 229 -13.70 11.93 -3.25
CA GLN A 229 -14.64 11.56 -2.20
C GLN A 229 -16.08 11.97 -2.59
N ARG A 230 -17.01 11.05 -2.37
CA ARG A 230 -18.46 11.24 -2.59
C ARG A 230 -19.23 11.34 -1.28
N ARG A 231 -18.81 10.50 -0.30
CA ARG A 231 -19.52 10.39 0.98
C ARG A 231 -19.40 11.69 1.78
N GLY A 232 -20.52 12.21 2.26
CA GLY A 232 -20.57 13.44 3.04
C GLY A 232 -20.62 14.73 2.20
N MET A 233 -20.62 14.66 0.84
CA MET A 233 -20.59 15.85 -0.03
C MET A 233 -21.99 16.31 -0.50
N GLY A 234 -23.05 15.62 -0.11
CA GLY A 234 -24.43 15.97 -0.48
C GLY A 234 -24.77 15.74 -1.95
N HIS A 235 -25.80 16.45 -2.43
CA HIS A 235 -26.31 16.37 -3.79
C HIS A 235 -26.38 17.75 -4.43
N GLY A 236 -26.30 17.82 -5.74
CA GLY A 236 -26.54 19.00 -6.53
C GLY A 236 -28.02 19.41 -6.56
N SER A 237 -28.31 20.55 -7.16
CA SER A 237 -29.70 21.03 -7.37
C SER A 237 -30.49 20.11 -8.32
N ASP A 238 -29.79 19.33 -9.13
CA ASP A 238 -30.31 18.30 -10.03
C ASP A 238 -30.55 16.93 -9.36
N GLY A 239 -30.27 16.83 -8.05
CA GLY A 239 -30.34 15.58 -7.27
C GLY A 239 -29.13 14.64 -7.49
N ALA A 240 -28.19 14.99 -8.37
CA ALA A 240 -27.00 14.19 -8.61
C ALA A 240 -26.01 14.28 -7.44
N ARG A 241 -25.27 13.21 -7.21
CA ARG A 241 -24.24 13.17 -6.16
C ARG A 241 -23.05 14.06 -6.50
N ARG A 242 -22.53 14.75 -5.51
CA ARG A 242 -21.31 15.55 -5.62
C ARG A 242 -20.08 14.74 -5.32
N TYR A 243 -18.98 15.11 -5.97
CA TYR A 243 -17.65 14.53 -5.79
C TYR A 243 -16.65 15.64 -5.52
N VAL A 244 -15.69 15.39 -4.63
CA VAL A 244 -14.60 16.33 -4.38
C VAL A 244 -13.69 16.38 -5.61
N THR A 245 -13.50 17.57 -6.18
CA THR A 245 -12.60 17.82 -7.31
C THR A 245 -11.29 18.46 -6.89
N ALA A 246 -11.30 19.24 -5.80
CA ALA A 246 -10.08 19.83 -5.22
C ALA A 246 -10.23 20.02 -3.70
N VAL A 247 -9.08 19.96 -3.01
CA VAL A 247 -8.95 20.21 -1.57
C VAL A 247 -7.83 21.23 -1.37
N ASP A 248 -8.14 22.34 -0.71
CA ASP A 248 -7.19 23.38 -0.31
C ASP A 248 -7.24 23.48 1.23
N VAL A 249 -6.32 22.75 1.90
CA VAL A 249 -6.27 22.71 3.35
C VAL A 249 -5.88 24.07 3.93
N PRO A 250 -4.80 24.77 3.46
CA PRO A 250 -4.46 26.10 3.96
C PRO A 250 -5.58 27.12 3.76
N GLY A 251 -6.24 27.11 2.61
CA GLY A 251 -7.37 27.99 2.29
C GLY A 251 -8.70 27.55 2.90
N ARG A 252 -8.75 26.43 3.61
CA ARG A 252 -9.96 25.83 4.22
C ARG A 252 -11.12 25.76 3.24
N ARG A 253 -10.85 25.22 2.04
CA ARG A 253 -11.82 25.10 0.96
C ARG A 253 -11.82 23.71 0.34
N VAL A 254 -13.00 23.20 0.09
CA VAL A 254 -13.24 21.97 -0.67
C VAL A 254 -14.06 22.33 -1.90
N THR A 255 -13.60 21.97 -3.08
CA THR A 255 -14.39 22.15 -4.31
C THR A 255 -15.05 20.85 -4.67
N VAL A 256 -16.34 20.90 -5.03
CA VAL A 256 -17.12 19.74 -5.47
C VAL A 256 -17.70 19.96 -6.86
N GLY A 257 -17.85 18.88 -7.59
CA GLY A 257 -18.42 18.87 -8.94
C GLY A 257 -19.29 17.63 -9.18
N SER A 258 -19.77 17.50 -10.39
CA SER A 258 -20.45 16.32 -10.92
C SER A 258 -19.48 15.15 -11.12
N ALA A 259 -19.99 13.95 -11.38
CA ALA A 259 -19.17 12.80 -11.75
C ALA A 259 -18.34 13.03 -13.02
N ALA A 260 -18.86 13.83 -13.98
CA ALA A 260 -18.17 14.17 -15.21
C ALA A 260 -17.00 15.15 -15.01
N GLU A 261 -17.09 16.02 -13.98
CA GLU A 261 -16.02 16.94 -13.62
C GLU A 261 -14.96 16.26 -12.70
N ALA A 262 -15.38 15.22 -11.98
CA ALA A 262 -14.50 14.46 -11.09
C ALA A 262 -13.81 13.31 -11.84
N VAL A 263 -13.03 13.66 -12.87
CA VAL A 263 -12.21 12.72 -13.65
C VAL A 263 -10.79 13.24 -13.82
N THR A 264 -9.86 12.34 -14.04
CA THR A 264 -8.44 12.62 -14.29
C THR A 264 -8.03 12.01 -15.63
N SER A 265 -7.54 12.83 -16.56
CA SER A 265 -6.98 12.37 -17.83
C SER A 265 -5.48 12.15 -17.77
N ALA A 266 -4.79 12.82 -16.85
CA ALA A 266 -3.35 12.70 -16.68
C ALA A 266 -2.96 12.87 -15.20
N VAL A 267 -1.87 12.20 -14.80
CA VAL A 267 -1.26 12.34 -13.46
C VAL A 267 0.22 12.61 -13.61
N THR A 268 0.72 13.58 -12.87
CA THR A 268 2.15 13.90 -12.82
C THR A 268 2.82 13.17 -11.65
N LEU A 269 3.89 12.44 -11.95
CA LEU A 269 4.74 11.76 -10.99
C LEU A 269 6.10 12.45 -10.99
N PRO A 270 6.47 13.19 -9.94
CA PRO A 270 7.79 13.81 -9.83
C PRO A 270 8.90 12.77 -9.94
N GLU A 271 9.99 13.09 -10.67
CA GLU A 271 11.13 12.18 -10.89
C GLU A 271 11.70 11.66 -9.55
N THR A 272 11.70 12.48 -8.51
CA THR A 272 12.17 12.13 -7.17
C THR A 272 11.35 11.05 -6.47
N THR A 273 10.16 10.77 -6.96
CA THR A 273 9.25 9.74 -6.40
C THR A 273 9.26 8.44 -7.20
N LEU A 274 9.91 8.45 -8.38
CA LEU A 274 9.91 7.28 -9.26
C LEU A 274 10.82 6.18 -8.74
N THR A 275 10.32 4.96 -8.82
CA THR A 275 11.11 3.73 -8.64
C THR A 275 10.89 2.83 -9.84
N TRP A 276 11.97 2.29 -10.38
CA TRP A 276 11.95 1.41 -11.55
C TRP A 276 12.38 0.00 -11.15
N VAL A 277 11.57 -0.97 -11.57
CA VAL A 277 11.89 -2.40 -11.36
C VAL A 277 13.00 -2.85 -12.30
N ASP A 278 12.95 -2.38 -13.55
CA ASP A 278 13.96 -2.68 -14.57
C ASP A 278 14.31 -1.40 -15.34
N LYS A 279 14.07 -1.35 -16.64
CA LYS A 279 14.35 -0.19 -17.47
C LYS A 279 13.32 0.91 -17.27
N PRO A 280 13.72 2.16 -17.03
CA PRO A 280 12.82 3.29 -17.01
C PRO A 280 12.02 3.42 -18.30
N LEU A 281 10.73 3.77 -18.21
CA LEU A 281 9.93 4.14 -19.36
C LEU A 281 10.43 5.48 -19.95
N GLY A 282 10.52 5.52 -21.27
CA GLY A 282 10.86 6.70 -22.05
C GLY A 282 9.64 7.51 -22.47
N ASP A 283 9.89 8.65 -23.13
CA ASP A 283 8.83 9.48 -23.70
C ASP A 283 8.07 8.72 -24.81
N GLY A 284 6.74 8.71 -24.72
CA GLY A 284 5.87 8.00 -25.66
C GLY A 284 5.67 6.51 -25.38
N ASP A 285 6.36 5.92 -24.41
CA ASP A 285 6.17 4.51 -24.06
C ASP A 285 4.73 4.26 -23.53
N ARG A 286 4.25 3.03 -23.77
CA ARG A 286 2.96 2.57 -23.31
C ARG A 286 3.10 1.77 -22.01
N ALA A 287 2.10 1.91 -21.14
CA ALA A 287 2.00 1.16 -19.89
C ALA A 287 0.53 0.90 -19.53
N VAL A 288 0.34 0.08 -18.49
CA VAL A 288 -0.95 -0.09 -17.82
C VAL A 288 -0.79 0.45 -16.39
N ALA A 289 -1.52 1.51 -16.06
CA ALA A 289 -1.43 2.16 -14.75
C ALA A 289 -2.50 1.64 -13.78
N GLN A 290 -2.11 1.41 -12.53
CA GLN A 290 -3.01 1.06 -11.43
C GLN A 290 -2.88 2.09 -10.31
N VAL A 291 -3.99 2.69 -9.90
CA VAL A 291 -4.02 3.84 -8.98
C VAL A 291 -4.44 3.47 -7.54
N SER A 292 -4.80 2.23 -7.30
CA SER A 292 -5.12 1.72 -5.95
C SER A 292 -5.02 0.19 -5.92
N ALA A 293 -4.89 -0.39 -4.73
CA ALA A 293 -4.72 -1.85 -4.56
C ALA A 293 -5.83 -2.68 -5.24
N HIS A 294 -7.06 -2.21 -5.20
CA HIS A 294 -8.23 -2.86 -5.83
C HIS A 294 -8.74 -2.08 -7.06
N GLY A 295 -7.93 -1.15 -7.59
CA GLY A 295 -8.25 -0.39 -8.79
C GLY A 295 -8.11 -1.24 -10.05
N ARG A 296 -9.01 -1.01 -11.02
CA ARG A 296 -8.85 -1.63 -12.34
C ARG A 296 -7.65 -1.00 -13.04
N PRO A 297 -6.77 -1.81 -13.64
CA PRO A 297 -5.67 -1.32 -14.47
C PRO A 297 -6.22 -0.55 -15.68
N ALA A 298 -5.58 0.58 -16.00
CA ALA A 298 -5.98 1.47 -17.09
C ALA A 298 -4.84 1.67 -18.11
N PRO A 299 -5.06 1.43 -19.41
CA PRO A 299 -4.07 1.71 -20.44
C PRO A 299 -3.70 3.20 -20.46
N CYS A 300 -2.42 3.47 -20.67
CA CYS A 300 -1.89 4.83 -20.70
C CYS A 300 -0.65 4.93 -21.59
N ALA A 301 -0.31 6.15 -21.99
CA ALA A 301 1.00 6.51 -22.49
C ALA A 301 1.73 7.36 -21.44
N VAL A 302 3.06 7.36 -21.45
CA VAL A 302 3.81 8.23 -20.60
C VAL A 302 4.51 9.32 -21.39
N ARG A 303 4.62 10.51 -20.79
CA ARG A 303 5.45 11.61 -21.27
C ARG A 303 6.51 11.88 -20.22
N ARG A 304 7.77 11.85 -20.60
CA ARG A 304 8.89 12.02 -19.70
C ARG A 304 9.60 13.36 -19.91
N SER A 305 9.83 14.05 -18.81
CA SER A 305 10.69 15.25 -18.76
C SER A 305 11.83 15.03 -17.77
N ALA A 306 12.74 16.02 -17.65
CA ALA A 306 13.83 15.96 -16.67
C ALA A 306 13.33 15.94 -15.20
N HIS A 307 12.09 16.35 -14.94
CA HIS A 307 11.60 16.57 -13.57
C HIS A 307 10.39 15.68 -13.21
N ALA A 308 9.75 15.07 -14.20
CA ALA A 308 8.53 14.31 -13.97
C ALA A 308 8.22 13.32 -15.10
N LEU A 309 7.45 12.29 -14.73
CA LEU A 309 6.75 11.42 -15.65
C LEU A 309 5.24 11.78 -15.59
N VAL A 310 4.65 12.11 -16.73
CA VAL A 310 3.20 12.32 -16.85
C VAL A 310 2.58 11.05 -17.39
N VAL A 311 1.68 10.46 -16.62
CA VAL A 311 0.86 9.30 -17.04
C VAL A 311 -0.41 9.84 -17.67
N GLN A 312 -0.55 9.69 -18.99
CA GLN A 312 -1.70 10.11 -19.78
C GLN A 312 -2.61 8.90 -20.02
N PHE A 313 -3.78 8.86 -19.40
CA PHE A 313 -4.75 7.78 -19.57
C PHE A 313 -5.43 7.86 -20.94
N ASP A 314 -5.66 6.71 -21.58
CA ASP A 314 -6.42 6.64 -22.85
C ASP A 314 -7.89 7.02 -22.66
N VAL A 315 -8.45 6.70 -21.51
CA VAL A 315 -9.80 7.06 -21.08
C VAL A 315 -9.71 7.71 -19.72
N PRO A 316 -10.37 8.86 -19.48
CA PRO A 316 -10.36 9.51 -18.18
C PRO A 316 -10.72 8.56 -17.04
N GLN A 317 -9.97 8.60 -15.98
CA GLN A 317 -10.13 7.76 -14.80
C GLN A 317 -10.80 8.52 -13.66
N ARG A 318 -11.16 7.80 -12.58
CA ARG A 318 -11.54 8.44 -11.32
C ARG A 318 -10.41 9.32 -10.83
N PRO A 319 -10.71 10.42 -10.13
CA PRO A 319 -9.68 11.33 -9.64
C PRO A 319 -8.62 10.59 -8.83
N VAL A 320 -7.37 10.94 -9.08
CA VAL A 320 -6.22 10.48 -8.32
C VAL A 320 -5.84 11.60 -7.36
N ALA A 321 -5.91 11.32 -6.07
CA ALA A 321 -5.54 12.30 -5.05
C ALA A 321 -4.02 12.48 -5.00
N PRO A 322 -3.51 13.69 -4.75
CA PRO A 322 -2.10 13.91 -4.46
C PRO A 322 -1.62 12.98 -3.34
N GLY A 323 -0.41 12.44 -3.47
CA GLY A 323 0.15 11.47 -2.54
C GLY A 323 -0.19 10.00 -2.84
N GLN A 324 -1.11 9.73 -3.75
CA GLN A 324 -1.41 8.34 -4.17
C GLN A 324 -0.30 7.77 -5.04
N THR A 325 0.01 6.50 -4.84
CA THR A 325 0.96 5.78 -5.69
C THR A 325 0.29 5.33 -6.98
N ILE A 326 1.00 5.48 -8.10
CA ILE A 326 0.63 4.90 -9.39
C ILE A 326 1.64 3.78 -9.68
N ALA A 327 1.16 2.55 -9.74
CA ALA A 327 1.96 1.42 -10.21
C ALA A 327 1.80 1.29 -11.72
N LEU A 328 2.91 1.08 -12.42
CA LEU A 328 2.98 0.93 -13.87
C LEU A 328 3.34 -0.52 -14.21
N TYR A 329 2.56 -1.13 -15.08
CA TYR A 329 2.73 -2.51 -15.53
C TYR A 329 3.05 -2.52 -17.02
N ASP A 330 3.75 -3.56 -17.45
CA ASP A 330 4.12 -3.77 -18.85
C ASP A 330 2.88 -4.06 -19.71
N VAL A 331 2.81 -3.48 -20.90
CA VAL A 331 1.69 -3.71 -21.84
C VAL A 331 1.73 -5.12 -22.42
N ALA A 332 2.94 -5.63 -22.69
CA ALA A 332 3.14 -6.97 -23.28
C ALA A 332 3.01 -8.09 -22.23
N ASP A 333 3.27 -7.77 -20.96
CA ASP A 333 3.17 -8.68 -19.82
C ASP A 333 2.48 -7.96 -18.64
N PRO A 334 1.12 -7.85 -18.66
CA PRO A 334 0.38 -7.05 -17.69
C PRO A 334 0.47 -7.49 -16.23
N ASP A 335 1.07 -8.66 -15.99
CA ASP A 335 1.43 -9.12 -14.65
C ASP A 335 2.72 -8.49 -14.13
N SER A 336 3.59 -7.99 -15.00
CA SER A 336 4.91 -7.49 -14.66
C SER A 336 4.88 -6.02 -14.30
N VAL A 337 5.33 -5.67 -13.10
CA VAL A 337 5.51 -4.28 -12.67
C VAL A 337 6.76 -3.71 -13.33
N VAL A 338 6.63 -2.58 -13.99
CA VAL A 338 7.73 -1.82 -14.61
C VAL A 338 8.33 -0.81 -13.63
N GLY A 339 7.47 -0.16 -12.86
CA GLY A 339 7.85 0.84 -11.87
C GLY A 339 6.65 1.46 -11.18
N ALA A 340 6.91 2.46 -10.37
CA ALA A 340 5.87 3.22 -9.68
C ALA A 340 6.34 4.64 -9.36
N GLY A 341 5.38 5.52 -9.03
CA GLY A 341 5.65 6.87 -8.55
C GLY A 341 4.49 7.40 -7.72
N ILE A 342 4.71 8.52 -7.05
CA ILE A 342 3.70 9.17 -6.20
C ILE A 342 3.14 10.38 -6.94
N ALA A 343 1.82 10.47 -7.02
CA ALA A 343 1.12 11.59 -7.64
C ALA A 343 1.40 12.93 -6.90
N ALA A 344 1.69 13.98 -7.69
CA ALA A 344 1.95 15.32 -7.20
C ALA A 344 0.68 16.00 -6.64
#